data_bf2e7dc49a89a8e2ec1c9627020db98b
#
_entry.id   bf2e7dc49a89a8e2ec1c9627020db98b
#
_cell.length_a   1.000
_cell.length_b   1.000
_cell.length_c   1.000
_cell.angle_alpha   90.00
_cell.angle_beta   90.00
_cell.angle_gamma   90.00
#
_symmetry.space_group_name_H-M   'P 1'
#
loop_
_entity.id
_entity.type
_entity.pdbx_description
1 polymer ?
#
loop_
_entity_poly.entity_id
_entity_poly.type
_entity_poly.pdbx_seq_one_letter_code
_entity_poly.pdbx_strand_id
1 'polypeptide(L)'
;MKIAPYKSSMRNIATKSRVETVVRARPFLKWAGGKTQLLGKILERFPEQFNRYHEPFVGGGAVFFNLEPKSCTLSDVNSDLVTTYTALRDDVDGVIENLKQHRAEEAYYYSVRDEMVSGLSTTEAAARIIFLNRTCFNGLYRVNRSGKF
;
A
#
# COMPACT_ATOMS: atom_id res chain seq x y z
N MET A 1 4.13 -15.20 -1.00
CA MET A 1 4.99 -14.50 -0.04
C MET A 1 4.16 -13.99 1.11
N LYS A 2 4.56 -14.21 2.36
CA LYS A 2 3.78 -13.84 3.57
C LYS A 2 4.44 -12.64 4.24
N ILE A 3 3.64 -11.63 4.59
CA ILE A 3 4.09 -10.44 5.34
C ILE A 3 3.95 -10.75 6.84
N ALA A 4 5.05 -10.66 7.61
CA ALA A 4 5.04 -10.91 9.06
C ALA A 4 4.30 -9.79 9.84
N PRO A 5 3.79 -10.03 11.07
CA PRO A 5 2.99 -9.07 11.81
C PRO A 5 3.79 -7.83 12.26
N TYR A 6 3.14 -6.67 12.19
CA TYR A 6 3.62 -5.39 12.70
C TYR A 6 3.53 -5.35 14.23
N LYS A 7 4.63 -4.97 14.92
CA LYS A 7 4.63 -4.67 16.37
C LYS A 7 4.53 -3.16 16.56
N SER A 8 3.39 -2.69 17.07
CA SER A 8 3.20 -1.31 17.50
C SER A 8 4.03 -1.01 18.73
N SER A 9 5.04 -0.15 18.63
CA SER A 9 5.79 0.41 19.76
C SER A 9 5.06 1.66 20.25
N MET A 10 4.41 1.58 21.41
CA MET A 10 3.85 2.75 22.10
C MET A 10 4.98 3.58 22.69
N ARG A 11 5.20 4.79 22.18
CA ARG A 11 5.96 5.81 22.92
C ARG A 11 4.99 6.63 23.79
N ASN A 12 5.11 6.49 25.10
CA ASN A 12 4.48 7.38 26.07
C ASN A 12 5.12 8.76 26.00
N ILE A 13 4.34 9.78 25.62
CA ILE A 13 4.68 11.19 25.87
C ILE A 13 3.47 11.84 26.52
N ALA A 14 3.69 12.36 27.74
CA ALA A 14 2.68 12.99 28.59
C ALA A 14 2.31 14.41 28.12
N THR A 15 1.01 14.72 28.30
CA THR A 15 0.36 16.02 28.52
C THR A 15 0.45 17.12 27.47
N LYS A 16 -0.62 17.25 26.69
CA LYS A 16 -1.46 18.44 26.50
C LYS A 16 -2.68 18.05 25.68
N SER A 17 -3.88 18.42 26.14
CA SER A 17 -5.16 18.15 25.48
C SER A 17 -5.21 18.77 24.07
N ARG A 18 -4.69 18.06 23.10
CA ARG A 18 -4.90 18.26 21.67
C ARG A 18 -5.91 17.20 21.30
N VAL A 19 -7.03 17.56 20.77
CA VAL A 19 -7.94 16.63 20.10
C VAL A 19 -7.10 15.99 19.00
N GLU A 20 -6.55 14.81 19.26
CA GLU A 20 -5.86 14.02 18.25
C GLU A 20 -6.91 13.58 17.24
N THR A 21 -6.94 14.27 16.13
CA THR A 21 -7.68 13.79 14.96
C THR A 21 -7.04 12.48 14.55
N VAL A 22 -7.65 11.35 14.92
CA VAL A 22 -7.18 10.02 14.52
C VAL A 22 -7.26 9.95 12.99
N VAL A 23 -6.14 10.15 12.33
CA VAL A 23 -6.03 10.01 10.88
C VAL A 23 -6.03 8.53 10.58
N ARG A 24 -7.18 8.00 10.16
CA ARG A 24 -7.28 6.60 9.72
C ARG A 24 -6.50 6.38 8.43
N ALA A 25 -5.72 5.31 8.39
CA ALA A 25 -5.04 4.88 7.19
C ALA A 25 -6.06 4.55 6.08
N ARG A 26 -5.68 4.82 4.83
CA ARG A 26 -6.55 4.62 3.65
C ARG A 26 -5.77 3.92 2.55
N PRO A 27 -6.46 3.22 1.63
CA PRO A 27 -5.82 2.70 0.43
C PRO A 27 -5.03 3.80 -0.29
N PHE A 28 -3.74 3.58 -0.47
CA PHE A 28 -2.83 4.52 -1.13
C PHE A 28 -2.61 4.19 -2.61
N LEU A 29 -2.95 2.97 -3.03
CA LEU A 29 -2.92 2.51 -4.41
C LEU A 29 -4.34 2.31 -4.95
N LYS A 30 -4.57 2.74 -6.19
CA LYS A 30 -5.75 2.35 -6.96
C LYS A 30 -5.44 1.05 -7.71
N TRP A 31 -6.19 0.01 -7.42
CA TRP A 31 -5.96 -1.32 -7.97
C TRP A 31 -7.17 -1.83 -8.73
N ALA A 32 -6.94 -2.45 -9.91
CA ALA A 32 -8.02 -3.03 -10.70
C ALA A 32 -8.71 -4.15 -9.90
N GLY A 33 -10.04 -4.20 -9.93
CA GLY A 33 -10.82 -5.15 -9.12
C GLY A 33 -10.80 -4.85 -7.62
N GLY A 34 -10.41 -3.63 -7.22
CA GLY A 34 -10.41 -3.20 -5.81
C GLY A 34 -11.79 -3.34 -5.17
N LYS A 35 -11.82 -3.82 -3.92
CA LYS A 35 -13.04 -4.15 -3.16
C LYS A 35 -13.78 -2.91 -2.63
N THR A 36 -13.36 -1.69 -2.98
CA THR A 36 -13.95 -0.44 -2.45
C THR A 36 -15.45 -0.34 -2.73
N GLN A 37 -15.89 -0.73 -3.93
CA GLN A 37 -17.32 -0.70 -4.30
C GLN A 37 -18.16 -1.76 -3.57
N LEU A 38 -17.53 -2.84 -3.12
CA LEU A 38 -18.18 -3.94 -2.41
C LEU A 38 -18.03 -3.83 -0.90
N LEU A 39 -17.29 -2.83 -0.41
CA LEU A 39 -16.87 -2.74 0.99
C LEU A 39 -18.06 -2.80 1.96
N GLY A 40 -19.12 -2.03 1.70
CA GLY A 40 -20.33 -2.05 2.54
C GLY A 40 -20.92 -3.46 2.64
N LYS A 41 -21.13 -4.14 1.50
CA LYS A 41 -21.69 -5.51 1.45
C LYS A 41 -20.79 -6.55 2.12
N ILE A 42 -19.47 -6.35 2.06
CA ILE A 42 -18.50 -7.22 2.72
C ILE A 42 -18.60 -7.03 4.24
N LEU A 43 -18.59 -5.77 4.71
CA LEU A 43 -18.62 -5.46 6.13
C LEU A 43 -19.92 -5.90 6.82
N GLU A 44 -21.07 -5.80 6.13
CA GLU A 44 -22.36 -6.31 6.63
C GLU A 44 -22.34 -7.82 6.93
N ARG A 45 -21.44 -8.57 6.30
CA ARG A 45 -21.30 -10.03 6.46
C ARG A 45 -20.08 -10.41 7.28
N PHE A 46 -19.34 -9.42 7.74
CA PHE A 46 -18.13 -9.67 8.51
C PHE A 46 -18.52 -10.03 9.95
N PRO A 47 -17.84 -11.01 10.58
CA PRO A 47 -18.11 -11.35 11.97
C PRO A 47 -17.73 -10.17 12.88
N GLU A 48 -18.56 -9.91 13.91
CA GLU A 48 -18.29 -8.84 14.90
C GLU A 48 -16.98 -9.05 15.66
N GLN A 49 -16.59 -10.33 15.86
CA GLN A 49 -15.36 -10.68 16.55
C GLN A 49 -14.58 -11.72 15.74
N PHE A 50 -13.28 -11.50 15.62
CA PHE A 50 -12.34 -12.44 14.99
C PHE A 50 -10.96 -12.33 15.63
N ASN A 51 -10.22 -13.44 15.67
CA ASN A 51 -8.89 -13.48 16.28
C ASN A 51 -7.78 -13.07 15.31
N ARG A 52 -7.90 -13.43 14.03
CA ARG A 52 -6.92 -13.17 12.99
C ARG A 52 -7.62 -12.81 11.69
N TYR A 53 -7.00 -11.90 10.95
CA TYR A 53 -7.45 -11.51 9.63
C TYR A 53 -6.49 -12.02 8.56
N HIS A 54 -7.02 -12.63 7.51
CA HIS A 54 -6.24 -13.11 6.37
C HIS A 54 -6.85 -12.58 5.09
N GLU A 55 -6.08 -11.82 4.32
CA GLU A 55 -6.50 -11.31 3.00
C GLU A 55 -5.54 -11.82 1.92
N PRO A 56 -5.88 -12.96 1.24
CA PRO A 56 -5.00 -13.58 0.25
C PRO A 56 -4.90 -12.82 -1.07
N PHE A 57 -5.82 -11.89 -1.34
CA PHE A 57 -5.87 -11.02 -2.52
C PHE A 57 -6.03 -9.58 -2.06
N VAL A 58 -4.97 -9.01 -1.45
CA VAL A 58 -5.06 -7.69 -0.79
C VAL A 58 -5.34 -6.56 -1.78
N GLY A 59 -4.76 -6.59 -2.98
CA GLY A 59 -4.89 -5.51 -3.95
C GLY A 59 -4.58 -4.15 -3.33
N GLY A 60 -5.46 -3.17 -3.50
CA GLY A 60 -5.33 -1.84 -2.87
C GLY A 60 -5.64 -1.80 -1.37
N GLY A 61 -5.99 -2.93 -0.72
CA GLY A 61 -6.18 -3.03 0.74
C GLY A 61 -7.47 -2.41 1.27
N ALA A 62 -8.53 -2.29 0.46
CA ALA A 62 -9.76 -1.62 0.86
C ALA A 62 -10.40 -2.21 2.13
N VAL A 63 -10.41 -3.53 2.28
CA VAL A 63 -10.96 -4.21 3.47
C VAL A 63 -10.01 -4.08 4.64
N PHE A 64 -8.72 -4.35 4.43
CA PHE A 64 -7.68 -4.24 5.44
C PHE A 64 -7.66 -2.86 6.11
N PHE A 65 -7.59 -1.77 5.32
CA PHE A 65 -7.55 -0.41 5.85
C PHE A 65 -8.85 0.02 6.53
N ASN A 66 -9.97 -0.61 6.21
CA ASN A 66 -11.23 -0.32 6.88
C ASN A 66 -11.37 -1.05 8.21
N LEU A 67 -10.92 -2.30 8.28
CA LEU A 67 -11.01 -3.15 9.48
C LEU A 67 -9.92 -2.83 10.51
N GLU A 68 -8.76 -2.33 10.08
CA GLU A 68 -7.58 -2.08 10.93
C GLU A 68 -7.28 -3.23 11.91
N PRO A 69 -7.17 -4.48 11.44
CA PRO A 69 -7.07 -5.65 12.31
C PRO A 69 -5.75 -5.65 13.09
N LYS A 70 -5.80 -5.98 14.39
CA LYS A 70 -4.61 -6.06 15.25
C LYS A 70 -3.59 -7.12 14.82
N SER A 71 -4.08 -8.20 14.23
CA SER A 71 -3.25 -9.30 13.70
C SER A 71 -3.74 -9.69 12.33
N CYS A 72 -2.88 -9.61 11.34
CA CYS A 72 -3.25 -9.92 9.96
C CYS A 72 -2.14 -10.61 9.18
N THR A 73 -2.55 -11.32 8.13
CA THR A 73 -1.68 -11.79 7.06
C THR A 73 -2.24 -11.26 5.75
N LEU A 74 -1.44 -10.48 5.05
CA LEU A 74 -1.78 -9.97 3.72
C LEU A 74 -0.95 -10.71 2.69
N SER A 75 -1.54 -11.06 1.57
CA SER A 75 -0.83 -11.64 0.42
C SER A 75 -1.49 -11.21 -0.89
N ASP A 76 -0.73 -11.29 -1.97
CA ASP A 76 -1.19 -11.08 -3.33
C ASP A 76 -0.29 -11.88 -4.29
N VAL A 77 -0.79 -12.17 -5.47
CA VAL A 77 0.00 -12.79 -6.54
C VAL A 77 0.98 -11.79 -7.16
N ASN A 78 0.65 -10.50 -7.11
CA ASN A 78 1.47 -9.43 -7.65
C ASN A 78 2.63 -9.10 -6.71
N SER A 79 3.86 -9.38 -7.15
CA SER A 79 5.08 -9.16 -6.38
C SER A 79 5.33 -7.68 -6.06
N ASP A 80 4.97 -6.76 -6.97
CA ASP A 80 5.15 -5.32 -6.76
C ASP A 80 4.31 -4.81 -5.61
N LEU A 81 3.05 -5.32 -5.50
CA LEU A 81 2.21 -5.02 -4.33
C LEU A 81 2.84 -5.52 -3.03
N VAL A 82 3.27 -6.79 -3.00
CA VAL A 82 3.86 -7.39 -1.81
C VAL A 82 5.12 -6.64 -1.39
N THR A 83 5.97 -6.28 -2.35
CA THR A 83 7.18 -5.46 -2.12
C THR A 83 6.80 -4.10 -1.55
N THR A 84 5.81 -3.42 -2.14
CA THR A 84 5.36 -2.10 -1.69
C THR A 84 4.80 -2.14 -0.25
N TYR A 85 3.92 -3.09 0.07
CA TYR A 85 3.40 -3.24 1.44
C TYR A 85 4.49 -3.61 2.44
N THR A 86 5.46 -4.45 2.03
CA THR A 86 6.60 -4.82 2.86
C THR A 86 7.50 -3.62 3.16
N ALA A 87 7.85 -2.83 2.15
CA ALA A 87 8.64 -1.62 2.32
C ALA A 87 7.97 -0.61 3.26
N LEU A 88 6.67 -0.36 3.08
CA LEU A 88 5.92 0.56 3.95
C LEU A 88 5.82 0.06 5.39
N ARG A 89 5.78 -1.23 5.62
CA ARG A 89 5.80 -1.82 6.96
C ARG A 89 7.16 -1.67 7.64
N ASP A 90 8.22 -1.89 6.88
CA ASP A 90 9.58 -2.06 7.42
C ASP A 90 10.36 -0.73 7.44
N ASP A 91 10.17 0.13 6.45
CA ASP A 91 10.90 1.40 6.30
C ASP A 91 10.05 2.43 5.54
N VAL A 92 9.00 2.93 6.17
CA VAL A 92 8.12 3.96 5.58
C VAL A 92 8.87 5.27 5.29
N ASP A 93 9.82 5.63 6.15
CA ASP A 93 10.59 6.87 5.98
C ASP A 93 11.48 6.79 4.74
N GLY A 94 12.14 5.66 4.50
CA GLY A 94 12.91 5.42 3.28
C GLY A 94 12.05 5.47 2.02
N VAL A 95 10.82 4.94 2.06
CA VAL A 95 9.87 5.07 0.94
C VAL A 95 9.50 6.53 0.70
N ILE A 96 9.24 7.32 1.76
CA ILE A 96 8.91 8.74 1.65
C ILE A 96 10.08 9.53 1.05
N GLU A 97 11.31 9.30 1.50
CA GLU A 97 12.49 9.99 0.96
C GLU A 97 12.69 9.68 -0.53
N ASN A 98 12.51 8.44 -0.95
CA ASN A 98 12.56 8.08 -2.36
C ASN A 98 11.40 8.70 -3.16
N LEU A 99 10.19 8.78 -2.60
CA LEU A 99 9.05 9.44 -3.25
C LEU A 99 9.29 10.93 -3.49
N LYS A 100 9.98 11.63 -2.60
CA LYS A 100 10.31 13.06 -2.76
C LYS A 100 11.22 13.35 -3.96
N GLN A 101 11.94 12.35 -4.45
CA GLN A 101 12.84 12.49 -5.61
C GLN A 101 12.08 12.44 -6.94
N HIS A 102 10.85 11.89 -6.95
CA HIS A 102 10.04 11.80 -8.15
C HIS A 102 9.36 13.13 -8.51
N ARG A 103 9.25 13.40 -9.81
CA ARG A 103 8.67 14.62 -10.36
C ARG A 103 7.47 14.29 -11.25
N ALA A 104 6.37 15.05 -11.11
CA ALA A 104 5.15 14.87 -11.90
C ALA A 104 5.29 15.51 -13.30
N GLU A 105 6.22 15.01 -14.10
CA GLU A 105 6.50 15.43 -15.47
C GLU A 105 6.32 14.24 -16.41
N GLU A 106 5.76 14.46 -17.59
CA GLU A 106 5.45 13.38 -18.54
C GLU A 106 6.69 12.61 -18.99
N ALA A 107 7.74 13.31 -19.41
CA ALA A 107 8.98 12.68 -19.85
C ALA A 107 9.64 11.87 -18.73
N TYR A 108 9.60 12.39 -17.49
CA TYR A 108 10.12 11.69 -16.31
C TYR A 108 9.27 10.46 -15.98
N TYR A 109 7.94 10.53 -16.09
CA TYR A 109 7.07 9.37 -15.92
C TYR A 109 7.47 8.21 -16.85
N TYR A 110 7.69 8.50 -18.14
CA TYR A 110 8.10 7.46 -19.09
C TYR A 110 9.49 6.90 -18.79
N SER A 111 10.43 7.74 -18.34
CA SER A 111 11.76 7.26 -17.94
C SER A 111 11.69 6.29 -16.75
N VAL A 112 10.93 6.64 -15.70
CA VAL A 112 10.73 5.78 -14.53
C VAL A 112 9.97 4.51 -14.89
N ARG A 113 8.99 4.61 -15.80
CA ARG A 113 8.24 3.45 -16.29
C ARG A 113 9.12 2.43 -17.01
N ASP A 114 10.07 2.91 -17.81
CA ASP A 114 10.94 2.07 -18.65
C ASP A 114 12.23 1.64 -17.93
N GLU A 115 12.45 2.16 -16.71
CA GLU A 115 13.60 1.80 -15.86
C GLU A 115 13.64 0.29 -15.55
N MET A 116 14.85 -0.28 -15.56
CA MET A 116 15.06 -1.67 -15.12
C MET A 116 14.91 -1.76 -13.60
N VAL A 117 14.02 -2.62 -13.15
CA VAL A 117 13.72 -2.82 -11.72
C VAL A 117 14.80 -3.64 -11.01
N SER A 118 15.63 -4.38 -11.78
CA SER A 118 16.72 -5.17 -11.24
C SER A 118 17.81 -4.26 -10.66
N GLY A 119 17.99 -4.28 -9.35
CA GLY A 119 18.98 -3.48 -8.65
C GLY A 119 18.39 -2.38 -7.76
N LEU A 120 17.08 -2.12 -7.86
CA LEU A 120 16.42 -1.21 -6.92
C LEU A 120 16.32 -1.85 -5.53
N SER A 121 16.57 -1.05 -4.50
CA SER A 121 16.22 -1.42 -3.13
C SER A 121 14.70 -1.57 -2.97
N THR A 122 14.27 -2.21 -1.88
CA THR A 122 12.85 -2.42 -1.60
C THR A 122 12.09 -1.09 -1.49
N THR A 123 12.71 -0.06 -0.90
CA THR A 123 12.10 1.27 -0.75
C THR A 123 12.02 2.04 -2.06
N GLU A 124 13.05 1.95 -2.92
CA GLU A 124 13.04 2.52 -4.27
C GLU A 124 11.97 1.86 -5.15
N ALA A 125 11.91 0.53 -5.14
CA ALA A 125 10.89 -0.21 -5.88
C ALA A 125 9.47 0.16 -5.43
N ALA A 126 9.24 0.29 -4.12
CA ALA A 126 7.96 0.72 -3.57
C ALA A 126 7.60 2.16 -3.97
N ALA A 127 8.55 3.09 -3.86
CA ALA A 127 8.37 4.49 -4.26
C ALA A 127 8.03 4.59 -5.75
N ARG A 128 8.75 3.85 -6.60
CA ARG A 128 8.48 3.76 -8.04
C ARG A 128 7.04 3.30 -8.32
N ILE A 129 6.58 2.22 -7.70
CA ILE A 129 5.20 1.71 -7.90
C ILE A 129 4.16 2.73 -7.44
N ILE A 130 4.36 3.38 -6.29
CA ILE A 130 3.45 4.41 -5.78
C ILE A 130 3.42 5.60 -6.74
N PHE A 131 4.57 6.09 -7.20
CA PHE A 131 4.68 7.18 -8.14
C PHE A 131 3.96 6.87 -9.45
N LEU A 132 4.28 5.74 -10.10
CA LEU A 132 3.65 5.33 -11.36
C LEU A 132 2.14 5.17 -11.21
N ASN A 133 1.67 4.56 -10.12
CA ASN A 133 0.24 4.41 -9.85
C ASN A 133 -0.48 5.75 -9.69
N ARG A 134 0.16 6.74 -9.09
CA ARG A 134 -0.42 8.08 -8.88
C ARG A 134 -0.43 8.95 -10.12
N THR A 135 0.53 8.75 -11.01
CA THR A 135 0.74 9.61 -12.19
C THR A 135 0.27 8.97 -13.49
N CYS A 136 -0.02 7.66 -13.52
CA CYS A 136 -0.56 6.98 -14.70
C CYS A 136 -2.00 7.40 -15.01
N PHE A 137 -2.45 7.08 -16.23
CA PHE A 137 -3.81 7.37 -16.68
C PHE A 137 -4.87 6.80 -15.72
N ASN A 138 -5.73 7.67 -15.20
CA ASN A 138 -6.75 7.39 -14.17
C ASN A 138 -6.20 6.86 -12.83
N GLY A 139 -4.88 6.85 -12.63
CA GLY A 139 -4.25 6.34 -11.41
C GLY A 139 -4.47 4.83 -11.18
N LEU A 140 -4.76 4.06 -12.22
CA LEU A 140 -5.08 2.64 -12.10
C LEU A 140 -3.89 1.80 -12.56
N TYR A 141 -3.37 0.94 -11.68
CA TYR A 141 -2.32 -0.02 -12.04
C TYR A 141 -2.75 -0.90 -13.21
N ARG A 142 -2.00 -0.82 -14.28
CA ARG A 142 -2.16 -1.65 -15.47
C ARG A 142 -0.78 -1.91 -16.04
N VAL A 143 -0.55 -3.15 -16.44
CA VAL A 143 0.66 -3.54 -17.16
C VAL A 143 0.31 -3.88 -18.61
N ASN A 144 1.25 -3.64 -19.50
CA ASN A 144 1.13 -4.07 -20.89
C ASN A 144 1.35 -5.58 -21.03
N ARG A 145 1.30 -6.12 -22.27
CA ARG A 145 1.52 -7.55 -22.54
C ARG A 145 2.90 -8.06 -22.13
N SER A 146 3.87 -7.17 -21.98
CA SER A 146 5.24 -7.48 -21.55
C SER A 146 5.43 -7.36 -20.03
N GLY A 147 4.32 -7.14 -19.25
CA GLY A 147 4.39 -6.99 -17.79
C GLY A 147 4.90 -5.62 -17.31
N LYS A 148 5.17 -4.67 -18.21
CA LYS A 148 5.56 -3.31 -17.84
C LYS A 148 4.34 -2.47 -17.47
N PHE A 149 4.51 -1.62 -16.45
CA PHE A 149 3.51 -0.66 -15.95
C PHE A 149 2.91 0.19 -17.08
#